data_24fc2dde752cc400539f688800150b3a
#
_entry.id   24fc2dde752cc400539f688800150b3a
#
_cell.length_a   1.000
_cell.length_b   1.000
_cell.length_c   1.000
_cell.angle_alpha   90.00
_cell.angle_beta   90.00
_cell.angle_gamma   90.00
#
_symmetry.space_group_name_H-M   'P 1'
#
loop_
_entity.id
_entity.type
_entity.pdbx_description
1 polymer ?
#
loop_
_entity_poly.entity_id
_entity_poly.type
_entity_poly.pdbx_seq_one_letter_code
_entity_poly.pdbx_strand_id
1 'polypeptide(L)'
;IHDIELVAFSQGPGLGPCLRTVATGARALSLSLKKPIIGVNHCIAHLEIGRHTTKCIDPVLLYVSGGNTQVISFSNKRYRVFGETLDIGIGNMLDKFGRLINLPFPAGPEIERLARKGKLIQLPYSIKGMDVSFSGILTAAKNLIEQEEKENLCYSLQETCFAMLIEVTERAMAHLDKNEILLGGGVASNKRLQEMVNNMATARGAKLFVPKQEYCVDNGAMIALTGLLMYKSGVRMKIEETEVKQRFRTDDVEVRW
;
A
#
# COMPACT_ATOMS: atom_id res chain seq x y z
N ILE A 1 -8.38 -26.23 -15.16
CA ILE A 1 -6.91 -26.22 -15.44
C ILE A 1 -6.65 -26.05 -16.93
N HIS A 2 -7.44 -26.65 -17.81
CA HIS A 2 -7.24 -26.58 -19.27
C HIS A 2 -7.43 -25.18 -19.87
N ASP A 3 -8.17 -24.30 -19.19
CA ASP A 3 -8.51 -22.95 -19.63
C ASP A 3 -7.47 -21.89 -19.20
N ILE A 4 -6.44 -22.31 -18.46
CA ILE A 4 -5.35 -21.40 -18.04
C ILE A 4 -4.42 -21.12 -19.20
N GLU A 5 -4.20 -19.86 -19.53
CA GLU A 5 -3.33 -19.41 -20.61
C GLU A 5 -2.03 -18.73 -20.12
N LEU A 6 -2.01 -18.24 -18.87
CA LEU A 6 -0.90 -17.52 -18.27
C LEU A 6 -0.82 -17.82 -16.77
N VAL A 7 0.39 -17.98 -16.26
CA VAL A 7 0.68 -18.04 -14.82
C VAL A 7 1.33 -16.73 -14.41
N ALA A 8 0.73 -16.01 -13.45
CA ALA A 8 1.31 -14.81 -12.86
C ALA A 8 1.60 -15.05 -11.38
N PHE A 9 2.70 -14.50 -10.87
CA PHE A 9 3.07 -14.63 -9.46
C PHE A 9 3.69 -13.35 -8.93
N SER A 10 3.60 -13.13 -7.61
CA SER A 10 4.29 -12.02 -6.96
C SER A 10 5.79 -12.29 -6.90
N GLN A 11 6.57 -11.57 -7.71
CA GLN A 11 8.02 -11.68 -7.74
C GLN A 11 8.69 -10.91 -6.62
N GLY A 12 8.04 -9.90 -6.09
CA GLY A 12 8.48 -9.00 -5.02
C GLY A 12 7.80 -7.62 -5.12
N PRO A 13 8.07 -6.71 -4.16
CA PRO A 13 8.82 -6.96 -2.93
C PRO A 13 8.05 -7.85 -1.95
N GLY A 14 8.76 -8.38 -0.92
CA GLY A 14 8.12 -9.18 0.13
C GLY A 14 9.08 -10.07 0.91
N LEU A 15 8.50 -10.84 1.82
CA LEU A 15 9.25 -11.78 2.65
C LEU A 15 9.82 -12.93 1.81
N GLY A 16 11.13 -13.12 1.88
CA GLY A 16 11.84 -14.09 1.07
C GLY A 16 11.28 -15.52 1.10
N PRO A 17 10.97 -16.12 2.27
CA PRO A 17 10.36 -17.45 2.34
C PRO A 17 9.02 -17.53 1.59
N CYS A 18 8.12 -16.53 1.78
CA CYS A 18 6.82 -16.48 1.11
C CYS A 18 6.99 -16.36 -0.41
N LEU A 19 7.84 -15.44 -0.86
CA LEU A 19 8.11 -15.25 -2.28
C LEU A 19 8.66 -16.52 -2.94
N ARG A 20 9.62 -17.20 -2.28
CA ARG A 20 10.20 -18.46 -2.81
C ARG A 20 9.15 -19.56 -2.94
N THR A 21 8.29 -19.72 -1.92
CA THR A 21 7.21 -20.73 -1.97
C THR A 21 6.28 -20.46 -3.16
N VAL A 22 5.82 -19.22 -3.33
CA VAL A 22 4.94 -18.84 -4.45
C VAL A 22 5.64 -19.02 -5.79
N ALA A 23 6.89 -18.59 -5.94
CA ALA A 23 7.65 -18.73 -7.17
C ALA A 23 7.86 -20.20 -7.56
N THR A 24 8.13 -21.07 -6.57
CA THR A 24 8.28 -22.51 -6.80
C THR A 24 6.98 -23.13 -7.31
N GLY A 25 5.84 -22.82 -6.68
CA GLY A 25 4.53 -23.28 -7.12
C GLY A 25 4.17 -22.76 -8.53
N ALA A 26 4.43 -21.48 -8.79
CA ALA A 26 4.17 -20.88 -10.10
C ALA A 26 5.01 -21.51 -11.22
N ARG A 27 6.30 -21.77 -10.97
CA ARG A 27 7.19 -22.49 -11.92
C ARG A 27 6.68 -23.90 -12.19
N ALA A 28 6.36 -24.66 -11.14
CA ALA A 28 5.84 -26.01 -11.27
C ALA A 28 4.56 -26.03 -12.12
N LEU A 29 3.63 -25.11 -11.87
CA LEU A 29 2.39 -24.98 -12.63
C LEU A 29 2.64 -24.60 -14.10
N SER A 30 3.50 -23.60 -14.34
CA SER A 30 3.87 -23.16 -15.68
C SER A 30 4.51 -24.29 -16.52
N LEU A 31 5.45 -25.02 -15.93
CA LEU A 31 6.13 -26.14 -16.60
C LEU A 31 5.17 -27.31 -16.88
N SER A 32 4.35 -27.69 -15.88
CA SER A 32 3.36 -28.77 -16.01
C SER A 32 2.34 -28.47 -17.10
N LEU A 33 1.84 -27.25 -17.16
CA LEU A 33 0.82 -26.83 -18.13
C LEU A 33 1.42 -26.36 -19.46
N LYS A 34 2.74 -26.21 -19.55
CA LYS A 34 3.45 -25.61 -20.69
C LYS A 34 2.90 -24.22 -21.03
N LYS A 35 2.64 -23.41 -20.02
CA LYS A 35 2.08 -22.06 -20.16
C LYS A 35 3.12 -21.01 -19.79
N PRO A 36 3.04 -19.80 -20.39
CA PRO A 36 3.94 -18.71 -20.05
C PRO A 36 3.80 -18.31 -18.58
N ILE A 37 4.87 -17.75 -18.03
CA ILE A 37 4.95 -17.26 -16.66
C ILE A 37 5.38 -15.80 -16.63
N ILE A 38 4.81 -15.01 -15.71
CA ILE A 38 5.19 -13.61 -15.48
C ILE A 38 5.29 -13.33 -14.00
N GLY A 39 6.43 -12.76 -13.59
CA GLY A 39 6.65 -12.18 -12.27
C GLY A 39 6.19 -10.73 -12.20
N VAL A 40 5.39 -10.42 -11.20
CA VAL A 40 4.72 -9.13 -11.03
C VAL A 40 5.28 -8.40 -9.81
N ASN A 41 5.46 -7.07 -9.92
CA ASN A 41 5.73 -6.22 -8.77
C ASN A 41 4.45 -6.02 -7.96
N HIS A 42 4.50 -6.36 -6.68
CA HIS A 42 3.36 -6.37 -5.77
C HIS A 42 2.71 -4.98 -5.59
N CYS A 43 3.53 -3.93 -5.45
CA CYS A 43 3.02 -2.56 -5.26
C CYS A 43 2.31 -2.04 -6.52
N ILE A 44 2.84 -2.36 -7.71
CA ILE A 44 2.21 -2.04 -8.99
C ILE A 44 0.88 -2.79 -9.13
N ALA A 45 0.81 -4.04 -8.67
CA ALA A 45 -0.42 -4.81 -8.73
C ALA A 45 -1.57 -4.17 -7.93
N HIS A 46 -1.28 -3.60 -6.76
CA HIS A 46 -2.28 -2.81 -6.01
C HIS A 46 -2.76 -1.58 -6.77
N LEU A 47 -1.85 -0.90 -7.47
CA LEU A 47 -2.22 0.26 -8.28
C LEU A 47 -3.09 -0.15 -9.47
N GLU A 48 -2.70 -1.18 -10.21
CA GLU A 48 -3.42 -1.63 -11.41
C GLU A 48 -4.81 -2.21 -11.08
N ILE A 49 -4.94 -2.98 -10.01
CA ILE A 49 -6.28 -3.47 -9.60
C ILE A 49 -7.18 -2.32 -9.14
N GLY A 50 -6.62 -1.33 -8.44
CA GLY A 50 -7.33 -0.13 -8.05
C GLY A 50 -7.82 0.65 -9.28
N ARG A 51 -6.94 0.93 -10.24
CA ARG A 51 -7.30 1.59 -11.50
C ARG A 51 -8.40 0.83 -12.25
N HIS A 52 -8.24 -0.47 -12.39
CA HIS A 52 -9.19 -1.31 -13.11
C HIS A 52 -10.58 -1.31 -12.48
N THR A 53 -10.66 -1.44 -11.16
CA THR A 53 -11.94 -1.57 -10.43
C THR A 53 -12.64 -0.24 -10.21
N THR A 54 -11.92 0.86 -10.05
CA THR A 54 -12.48 2.20 -9.80
C THR A 54 -12.58 3.06 -11.06
N LYS A 55 -11.92 2.64 -12.16
CA LYS A 55 -11.85 3.38 -13.44
C LYS A 55 -11.12 4.73 -13.34
N CYS A 56 -10.30 4.96 -12.31
CA CYS A 56 -9.39 6.10 -12.31
C CYS A 56 -8.33 5.94 -13.41
N ILE A 57 -7.89 7.05 -13.98
CA ILE A 57 -7.05 7.05 -15.17
C ILE A 57 -5.58 7.24 -14.80
N ASP A 58 -5.27 8.31 -14.09
CA ASP A 58 -3.90 8.73 -13.80
C ASP A 58 -3.75 9.23 -12.35
N PRO A 59 -3.97 8.36 -11.35
CA PRO A 59 -4.00 8.76 -9.95
C PRO A 59 -2.61 8.89 -9.33
N VAL A 60 -2.57 9.66 -8.24
CA VAL A 60 -1.58 9.45 -7.17
C VAL A 60 -2.12 8.35 -6.27
N LEU A 61 -1.40 7.24 -6.14
CA LEU A 61 -1.74 6.17 -5.20
C LEU A 61 -1.11 6.47 -3.84
N LEU A 62 -1.94 6.56 -2.81
CA LEU A 62 -1.52 6.42 -1.42
C LEU A 62 -1.61 4.94 -1.05
N TYR A 63 -0.48 4.26 -1.07
CA TYR A 63 -0.37 2.84 -0.73
C TYR A 63 0.01 2.67 0.74
N VAL A 64 -0.91 2.14 1.53
CA VAL A 64 -0.81 2.01 2.99
C VAL A 64 -1.14 0.58 3.43
N SER A 65 -0.11 -0.21 3.63
CA SER A 65 -0.21 -1.61 4.03
C SER A 65 0.51 -1.89 5.36
N GLY A 66 0.60 -3.14 5.75
CA GLY A 66 1.39 -3.54 6.92
C GLY A 66 2.84 -3.10 6.80
N GLY A 67 3.52 -3.53 5.75
CA GLY A 67 4.95 -3.30 5.55
C GLY A 67 5.31 -2.06 4.72
N ASN A 68 4.43 -1.66 3.80
CA ASN A 68 4.69 -0.58 2.86
C ASN A 68 3.82 0.64 3.14
N THR A 69 4.42 1.81 3.05
CA THR A 69 3.72 3.10 3.07
C THR A 69 4.40 3.97 2.03
N GLN A 70 3.74 4.20 0.91
CA GLN A 70 4.32 4.87 -0.24
C GLN A 70 3.29 5.75 -0.95
N VAL A 71 3.76 6.87 -1.50
CA VAL A 71 3.02 7.72 -2.43
C VAL A 71 3.59 7.47 -3.83
N ILE A 72 2.80 6.86 -4.70
CA ILE A 72 3.24 6.38 -6.01
C ILE A 72 2.41 7.06 -7.10
N SER A 73 3.05 7.43 -8.21
CA SER A 73 2.34 7.90 -9.39
C SER A 73 3.08 7.56 -10.68
N PHE A 74 2.34 7.52 -11.77
CA PHE A 74 2.92 7.31 -13.10
C PHE A 74 3.60 8.57 -13.59
N SER A 75 4.87 8.44 -13.95
CA SER A 75 5.68 9.52 -14.53
C SER A 75 6.80 8.94 -15.37
N ASN A 76 7.01 9.49 -16.57
CA ASN A 76 8.07 9.07 -17.48
C ASN A 76 8.10 7.56 -17.76
N LYS A 77 6.93 6.98 -18.12
CA LYS A 77 6.74 5.55 -18.45
C LYS A 77 7.06 4.57 -17.29
N ARG A 78 7.04 5.04 -16.05
CA ARG A 78 7.27 4.23 -14.85
C ARG A 78 6.35 4.69 -13.73
N TYR A 79 6.06 3.79 -12.82
CA TYR A 79 5.52 4.17 -11.53
C TYR A 79 6.66 4.61 -10.62
N ARG A 80 6.62 5.87 -10.20
CA ARG A 80 7.64 6.49 -9.33
C ARG A 80 7.14 6.60 -7.92
N VAL A 81 8.02 6.35 -6.95
CA VAL A 81 7.77 6.61 -5.55
C VAL A 81 8.18 8.05 -5.27
N PHE A 82 7.22 8.91 -4.93
CA PHE A 82 7.43 10.32 -4.60
C PHE A 82 7.62 10.56 -3.11
N GLY A 83 7.15 9.64 -2.27
CA GLY A 83 7.37 9.64 -0.83
C GLY A 83 7.16 8.26 -0.25
N GLU A 84 7.90 7.94 0.79
CA GLU A 84 7.78 6.65 1.47
C GLU A 84 8.07 6.76 2.97
N THR A 85 7.75 5.70 3.71
CA THR A 85 8.19 5.63 5.10
C THR A 85 9.69 5.31 5.18
N LEU A 86 10.40 6.05 6.03
CA LEU A 86 11.83 5.85 6.25
C LEU A 86 12.14 4.75 7.27
N ASP A 87 11.12 4.24 7.98
CA ASP A 87 11.34 3.28 9.08
C ASP A 87 10.36 2.10 9.05
N ILE A 88 9.12 2.27 9.46
CA ILE A 88 8.11 1.20 9.50
C ILE A 88 6.86 1.57 8.73
N GLY A 89 6.20 0.60 8.10
CA GLY A 89 4.91 0.82 7.47
C GLY A 89 3.83 1.18 8.49
N ILE A 90 2.87 2.01 8.07
CA ILE A 90 1.79 2.50 8.95
C ILE A 90 0.99 1.35 9.57
N GLY A 91 0.67 0.29 8.82
CA GLY A 91 -0.07 -0.85 9.36
C GLY A 91 0.73 -1.57 10.45
N ASN A 92 2.01 -1.84 10.23
CA ASN A 92 2.88 -2.44 11.25
C ASN A 92 3.06 -1.54 12.48
N MET A 93 3.06 -0.23 12.29
CA MET A 93 3.09 0.73 13.40
C MET A 93 1.82 0.62 14.25
N LEU A 94 0.65 0.61 13.62
CA LEU A 94 -0.64 0.43 14.31
C LEU A 94 -0.70 -0.92 15.05
N ASP A 95 -0.24 -2.00 14.43
CA ASP A 95 -0.21 -3.33 15.04
C ASP A 95 0.76 -3.42 16.23
N LYS A 96 1.94 -2.77 16.12
CA LYS A 96 2.89 -2.68 17.24
C LYS A 96 2.30 -1.88 18.40
N PHE A 97 1.66 -0.75 18.13
CA PHE A 97 0.99 0.02 19.16
C PHE A 97 -0.17 -0.77 19.80
N GLY A 98 -1.02 -1.39 18.98
CA GLY A 98 -2.12 -2.23 19.47
C GLY A 98 -1.65 -3.34 20.40
N ARG A 99 -0.52 -3.98 20.11
CA ARG A 99 0.09 -4.99 20.98
C ARG A 99 0.50 -4.41 22.34
N LEU A 100 1.03 -3.18 22.37
CA LEU A 100 1.42 -2.52 23.62
C LEU A 100 0.23 -2.24 24.55
N ILE A 101 -0.97 -2.01 23.98
CA ILE A 101 -2.20 -1.76 24.75
C ILE A 101 -3.15 -2.97 24.77
N ASN A 102 -2.63 -4.18 24.42
CA ASN A 102 -3.34 -5.46 24.44
C ASN A 102 -4.57 -5.53 23.53
N LEU A 103 -4.48 -4.97 22.31
CA LEU A 103 -5.51 -5.14 21.27
C LEU A 103 -5.25 -6.42 20.45
N PRO A 104 -6.30 -7.02 19.86
CA PRO A 104 -6.16 -8.16 18.95
C PRO A 104 -5.45 -7.75 17.66
N PHE A 105 -4.90 -8.75 16.97
CA PHE A 105 -4.33 -8.58 15.63
C PHE A 105 -5.38 -8.94 14.55
N PRO A 106 -5.51 -8.15 13.47
CA PRO A 106 -4.86 -6.86 13.25
C PRO A 106 -5.46 -5.73 14.11
N ALA A 107 -4.61 -4.84 14.63
CA ALA A 107 -5.04 -3.82 15.58
C ALA A 107 -5.71 -2.59 14.93
N GLY A 108 -5.49 -2.36 13.63
CA GLY A 108 -6.02 -1.18 12.93
C GLY A 108 -7.52 -0.94 13.13
N PRO A 109 -8.41 -1.93 12.93
CA PRO A 109 -9.86 -1.78 13.13
C PRO A 109 -10.23 -1.42 14.58
N GLU A 110 -9.56 -2.00 15.58
CA GLU A 110 -9.82 -1.70 17.00
C GLU A 110 -9.31 -0.30 17.39
N ILE A 111 -8.15 0.10 16.86
CA ILE A 111 -7.66 1.48 17.04
C ILE A 111 -8.67 2.47 16.45
N GLU A 112 -9.18 2.22 15.24
CA GLU A 112 -10.22 3.05 14.63
C GLU A 112 -11.49 3.13 15.49
N ARG A 113 -11.92 2.02 16.08
CA ARG A 113 -13.09 1.96 16.94
C ARG A 113 -12.90 2.76 18.24
N LEU A 114 -11.76 2.60 18.91
CA LEU A 114 -11.42 3.33 20.14
C LEU A 114 -11.25 4.82 19.87
N ALA A 115 -10.57 5.17 18.78
CA ALA A 115 -10.33 6.55 18.38
C ALA A 115 -11.60 7.41 18.30
N ARG A 116 -12.76 6.81 17.96
CA ARG A 116 -14.03 7.55 17.88
C ARG A 116 -14.46 8.24 19.17
N LYS A 117 -13.93 7.81 20.32
CA LYS A 117 -14.24 8.35 21.64
C LYS A 117 -13.12 9.19 22.24
N GLY A 118 -11.97 9.20 21.56
CA GLY A 118 -10.76 9.85 22.04
C GLY A 118 -10.73 11.35 21.77
N LYS A 119 -9.81 12.01 22.45
CA LYS A 119 -9.47 13.42 22.26
C LYS A 119 -8.01 13.54 21.85
N LEU A 120 -7.69 14.62 21.14
CA LEU A 120 -6.34 14.87 20.67
C LEU A 120 -5.40 15.16 21.84
N ILE A 121 -4.32 14.41 21.93
CA ILE A 121 -3.13 14.71 22.70
C ILE A 121 -1.97 14.96 21.73
N GLN A 122 -1.00 15.77 22.14
CA GLN A 122 0.11 16.12 21.27
C GLN A 122 1.09 14.96 21.11
N LEU A 123 1.30 14.54 19.85
CA LEU A 123 2.32 13.58 19.46
C LEU A 123 3.31 14.24 18.48
N PRO A 124 4.54 13.73 18.36
CA PRO A 124 5.49 14.24 17.39
C PRO A 124 4.95 14.16 15.95
N TYR A 125 5.31 15.15 15.14
CA TYR A 125 4.98 15.21 13.72
C TYR A 125 6.29 15.20 12.92
N SER A 126 6.52 14.15 12.12
CA SER A 126 7.82 13.93 11.49
C SER A 126 7.71 13.66 10.00
N ILE A 127 7.87 14.71 9.20
CA ILE A 127 7.95 14.66 7.73
C ILE A 127 9.30 15.22 7.29
N LYS A 128 9.95 14.54 6.35
CA LYS A 128 11.17 14.99 5.72
C LYS A 128 11.00 15.01 4.20
N GLY A 129 10.75 16.19 3.65
CA GLY A 129 10.37 16.31 2.24
C GLY A 129 9.00 15.70 1.96
N MET A 130 8.96 14.60 1.24
CA MET A 130 7.76 13.79 1.02
C MET A 130 7.82 12.44 1.77
N ASP A 131 8.83 12.21 2.59
CA ASP A 131 8.99 11.00 3.37
C ASP A 131 8.47 11.18 4.79
N VAL A 132 8.01 10.09 5.39
CA VAL A 132 7.41 10.04 6.73
C VAL A 132 8.16 9.07 7.64
N SER A 133 8.11 9.29 8.96
CA SER A 133 8.67 8.38 9.95
C SER A 133 7.69 8.17 11.09
N PHE A 134 7.44 6.91 11.45
CA PHE A 134 6.43 6.55 12.46
C PHE A 134 7.01 6.01 13.76
N SER A 135 8.27 5.54 13.79
CA SER A 135 8.87 4.95 14.99
C SER A 135 8.98 5.93 16.16
N GLY A 136 9.27 7.19 15.88
CA GLY A 136 9.31 8.25 16.90
C GLY A 136 7.93 8.50 17.51
N ILE A 137 6.88 8.50 16.68
CA ILE A 137 5.49 8.65 17.14
C ILE A 137 5.07 7.45 18.00
N LEU A 138 5.39 6.23 17.56
CA LEU A 138 5.15 5.00 18.31
C LEU A 138 5.83 5.04 19.69
N THR A 139 7.07 5.50 19.75
CA THR A 139 7.82 5.63 21.01
C THR A 139 7.18 6.66 21.92
N ALA A 140 6.78 7.80 21.39
CA ALA A 140 6.08 8.83 22.18
C ALA A 140 4.74 8.32 22.74
N ALA A 141 3.93 7.68 21.90
CA ALA A 141 2.67 7.08 22.33
C ALA A 141 2.87 5.99 23.39
N LYS A 142 3.91 5.14 23.23
CA LYS A 142 4.29 4.12 24.22
C LYS A 142 4.56 4.74 25.60
N ASN A 143 5.29 5.85 25.66
CA ASN A 143 5.66 6.49 26.91
C ASN A 143 4.48 7.13 27.66
N LEU A 144 3.36 7.33 26.96
CA LEU A 144 2.14 7.93 27.50
C LEU A 144 1.08 6.88 27.91
N ILE A 145 1.32 5.58 27.72
CA ILE A 145 0.31 4.52 27.97
C ILE A 145 -0.22 4.52 29.41
N GLU A 146 0.62 4.81 30.38
CA GLU A 146 0.24 4.82 31.80
C GLU A 146 -0.35 6.17 32.25
N GLN A 147 -0.26 7.21 31.41
CA GLN A 147 -0.66 8.58 31.75
C GLN A 147 -1.95 9.01 31.04
N GLU A 148 -2.29 8.37 29.94
CA GLU A 148 -3.38 8.76 29.05
C GLU A 148 -4.37 7.60 28.81
N GLU A 149 -5.61 7.95 28.55
CA GLU A 149 -6.64 6.99 28.15
C GLU A 149 -6.31 6.36 26.80
N LYS A 150 -6.61 5.07 26.65
CA LYS A 150 -6.35 4.32 25.40
C LYS A 150 -7.04 4.97 24.20
N GLU A 151 -8.24 5.49 24.40
CA GLU A 151 -9.04 6.19 23.40
C GLU A 151 -8.32 7.43 22.87
N ASN A 152 -7.73 8.24 23.77
CA ASN A 152 -6.98 9.44 23.41
C ASN A 152 -5.72 9.10 22.64
N LEU A 153 -5.00 8.07 23.07
CA LEU A 153 -3.81 7.58 22.37
C LEU A 153 -4.15 7.05 20.97
N CYS A 154 -5.22 6.23 20.85
CA CYS A 154 -5.68 5.71 19.56
C CYS A 154 -6.09 6.84 18.61
N TYR A 155 -6.85 7.82 19.12
CA TYR A 155 -7.27 8.98 18.34
C TYR A 155 -6.07 9.78 17.85
N SER A 156 -5.18 10.17 18.75
CA SER A 156 -4.05 11.04 18.44
C SER A 156 -3.03 10.37 17.53
N LEU A 157 -2.77 9.07 17.72
CA LEU A 157 -1.90 8.29 16.85
C LEU A 157 -2.46 8.24 15.42
N GLN A 158 -3.75 7.93 15.30
CA GLN A 158 -4.44 7.88 14.02
C GLN A 158 -4.43 9.24 13.32
N GLU A 159 -4.90 10.30 13.98
CA GLU A 159 -4.98 11.65 13.42
C GLU A 159 -3.61 12.17 12.98
N THR A 160 -2.59 12.05 13.83
CA THR A 160 -1.25 12.53 13.54
C THR A 160 -0.64 11.80 12.33
N CYS A 161 -0.69 10.47 12.34
CA CYS A 161 -0.11 9.68 11.25
C CYS A 161 -0.85 9.90 9.93
N PHE A 162 -2.18 9.97 9.97
CA PHE A 162 -2.96 10.18 8.75
C PHE A 162 -2.78 11.60 8.21
N ALA A 163 -2.68 12.62 9.07
CA ALA A 163 -2.36 13.97 8.65
C ALA A 163 -1.02 14.04 7.89
N MET A 164 0.00 13.34 8.39
CA MET A 164 1.30 13.24 7.70
C MET A 164 1.17 12.60 6.32
N LEU A 165 0.43 11.50 6.23
CA LEU A 165 0.20 10.79 4.95
C LEU A 165 -0.54 11.67 3.94
N ILE A 166 -1.52 12.44 4.40
CA ILE A 166 -2.29 13.34 3.56
C ILE A 166 -1.43 14.49 3.06
N GLU A 167 -0.62 15.09 3.94
CA GLU A 167 0.27 16.18 3.57
C GLU A 167 1.26 15.75 2.48
N VAL A 168 1.92 14.60 2.62
CA VAL A 168 2.86 14.12 1.60
C VAL A 168 2.16 13.72 0.31
N THR A 169 0.94 13.19 0.39
CA THR A 169 0.12 12.88 -0.79
C THR A 169 -0.29 14.16 -1.52
N GLU A 170 -0.71 15.19 -0.79
CA GLU A 170 -1.07 16.49 -1.35
C GLU A 170 0.11 17.17 -2.04
N ARG A 171 1.29 17.14 -1.41
CA ARG A 171 2.52 17.63 -2.01
C ARG A 171 2.85 16.92 -3.33
N ALA A 172 2.71 15.59 -3.37
CA ALA A 172 2.92 14.81 -4.58
C ALA A 172 1.91 15.18 -5.69
N MET A 173 0.64 15.34 -5.34
CA MET A 173 -0.40 15.77 -6.27
C MET A 173 -0.11 17.16 -6.86
N ALA A 174 0.29 18.10 -6.01
CA ALA A 174 0.65 19.45 -6.44
C ALA A 174 1.89 19.46 -7.35
N HIS A 175 2.91 18.67 -7.01
CA HIS A 175 4.13 18.55 -7.80
C HIS A 175 3.90 17.96 -9.18
N LEU A 176 2.95 17.01 -9.30
CA LEU A 176 2.65 16.24 -10.51
C LEU A 176 1.48 16.81 -11.32
N ASP A 177 0.81 17.82 -10.80
CA ASP A 177 -0.44 18.37 -11.36
C ASP A 177 -1.52 17.29 -11.57
N LYS A 178 -1.73 16.44 -10.55
CA LYS A 178 -2.70 15.34 -10.58
C LYS A 178 -3.96 15.68 -9.79
N ASN A 179 -5.11 15.22 -10.30
CA ASN A 179 -6.46 15.44 -9.73
C ASN A 179 -7.20 14.15 -9.41
N GLU A 180 -6.51 13.02 -9.39
CA GLU A 180 -7.06 11.74 -8.96
C GLU A 180 -6.21 11.17 -7.84
N ILE A 181 -6.86 10.69 -6.79
CA ILE A 181 -6.22 9.97 -5.68
C ILE A 181 -6.81 8.56 -5.64
N LEU A 182 -5.95 7.58 -5.58
CA LEU A 182 -6.32 6.19 -5.36
C LEU A 182 -5.81 5.75 -3.99
N LEU A 183 -6.64 5.11 -3.18
CA LEU A 183 -6.21 4.43 -1.96
C LEU A 183 -5.94 2.95 -2.24
N GLY A 184 -4.90 2.39 -1.64
CA GLY A 184 -4.56 0.97 -1.73
C GLY A 184 -3.88 0.46 -0.48
N GLY A 185 -3.92 -0.87 -0.28
CA GLY A 185 -3.41 -1.52 0.92
C GLY A 185 -4.46 -1.65 2.03
N GLY A 186 -4.20 -2.53 3.01
CA GLY A 186 -5.17 -2.86 4.04
C GLY A 186 -5.63 -1.68 4.91
N VAL A 187 -4.72 -0.73 5.20
CA VAL A 187 -5.04 0.47 6.00
C VAL A 187 -5.96 1.45 5.23
N ALA A 188 -6.00 1.35 3.89
CA ALA A 188 -6.92 2.14 3.06
C ALA A 188 -8.41 1.88 3.38
N SER A 189 -8.72 0.76 4.04
CA SER A 189 -10.09 0.45 4.50
C SER A 189 -10.54 1.29 5.70
N ASN A 190 -9.63 1.96 6.41
CA ASN A 190 -9.93 2.83 7.55
C ASN A 190 -10.79 4.03 7.11
N LYS A 191 -11.96 4.19 7.74
CA LYS A 191 -12.93 5.22 7.34
C LYS A 191 -12.46 6.63 7.65
N ARG A 192 -11.71 6.80 8.73
CA ARG A 192 -11.15 8.11 9.07
C ARG A 192 -10.11 8.55 8.04
N LEU A 193 -9.24 7.64 7.61
CA LEU A 193 -8.30 7.93 6.53
C LEU A 193 -9.04 8.32 5.25
N GLN A 194 -10.06 7.55 4.86
CA GLN A 194 -10.88 7.86 3.68
C GLN A 194 -11.52 9.25 3.77
N GLU A 195 -12.09 9.59 4.93
CA GLU A 195 -12.70 10.90 5.18
C GLU A 195 -11.68 12.04 5.05
N MET A 196 -10.55 11.91 5.72
CA MET A 196 -9.50 12.94 5.69
C MET A 196 -8.91 13.13 4.29
N VAL A 197 -8.66 12.04 3.55
CA VAL A 197 -8.21 12.12 2.15
C VAL A 197 -9.28 12.74 1.25
N ASN A 198 -10.55 12.40 1.47
CA ASN A 198 -11.65 12.98 0.70
C ASN A 198 -11.79 14.50 0.93
N ASN A 199 -11.61 14.95 2.16
CA ASN A 199 -11.64 16.37 2.49
C ASN A 199 -10.52 17.13 1.76
N MET A 200 -9.30 16.60 1.77
CA MET A 200 -8.17 17.17 1.02
C MET A 200 -8.44 17.14 -0.49
N ALA A 201 -8.91 16.02 -1.04
CA ALA A 201 -9.24 15.90 -2.45
C ALA A 201 -10.30 16.94 -2.87
N THR A 202 -11.36 17.08 -2.09
CA THR A 202 -12.44 18.05 -2.34
C THR A 202 -11.91 19.49 -2.32
N ALA A 203 -11.08 19.84 -1.35
CA ALA A 203 -10.48 21.17 -1.24
C ALA A 203 -9.59 21.52 -2.45
N ARG A 204 -9.00 20.51 -3.11
CA ARG A 204 -8.19 20.66 -4.31
C ARG A 204 -9.00 20.53 -5.63
N GLY A 205 -10.29 20.27 -5.59
CA GLY A 205 -11.07 19.92 -6.78
C GLY A 205 -10.68 18.57 -7.40
N ALA A 206 -10.03 17.69 -6.63
CA ALA A 206 -9.62 16.36 -7.05
C ALA A 206 -10.66 15.30 -6.68
N LYS A 207 -10.50 14.10 -7.23
CA LYS A 207 -11.39 12.95 -6.97
C LYS A 207 -10.67 11.86 -6.20
N LEU A 208 -11.32 11.35 -5.15
CA LEU A 208 -10.88 10.18 -4.42
C LEU A 208 -11.50 8.91 -5.00
N PHE A 209 -10.67 7.89 -5.20
CA PHE A 209 -11.06 6.55 -5.62
C PHE A 209 -10.63 5.54 -4.55
N VAL A 210 -11.59 4.77 -4.04
CA VAL A 210 -11.36 3.73 -3.05
C VAL A 210 -11.89 2.42 -3.62
N PRO A 211 -11.03 1.43 -3.89
CA PRO A 211 -11.49 0.11 -4.31
C PRO A 211 -12.33 -0.56 -3.21
N LYS A 212 -13.12 -1.57 -3.58
CA LYS A 212 -13.75 -2.42 -2.57
C LYS A 212 -12.69 -3.06 -1.68
N GLN A 213 -13.03 -3.32 -0.42
CA GLN A 213 -12.09 -3.84 0.59
C GLN A 213 -11.35 -5.10 0.11
N GLU A 214 -12.01 -5.99 -0.60
CA GLU A 214 -11.42 -7.21 -1.17
C GLU A 214 -10.26 -6.94 -2.15
N TYR A 215 -10.21 -5.76 -2.78
CA TYR A 215 -9.15 -5.32 -3.67
C TYR A 215 -8.13 -4.37 -3.01
N CYS A 216 -8.43 -3.86 -1.83
CA CYS A 216 -7.46 -3.09 -1.04
C CYS A 216 -6.43 -3.98 -0.36
N VAL A 217 -6.84 -5.18 0.08
CA VAL A 217 -5.96 -6.18 0.69
C VAL A 217 -5.26 -7.03 -0.37
N ASP A 218 -4.21 -7.75 0.04
CA ASP A 218 -3.48 -8.68 -0.83
C ASP A 218 -4.43 -9.75 -1.39
N ASN A 219 -4.42 -9.92 -2.70
CA ASN A 219 -5.25 -10.90 -3.38
C ASN A 219 -4.61 -11.41 -4.68
N GLY A 220 -5.01 -12.60 -5.12
CA GLY A 220 -4.48 -13.19 -6.36
C GLY A 220 -4.93 -12.46 -7.63
N ALA A 221 -6.10 -11.81 -7.60
CA ALA A 221 -6.66 -11.13 -8.78
C ALA A 221 -5.80 -9.94 -9.21
N MET A 222 -5.22 -9.17 -8.28
CA MET A 222 -4.33 -8.06 -8.62
C MET A 222 -3.07 -8.52 -9.33
N ILE A 223 -2.50 -9.66 -8.92
CA ILE A 223 -1.32 -10.25 -9.56
C ILE A 223 -1.68 -10.79 -10.94
N ALA A 224 -2.80 -11.51 -11.06
CA ALA A 224 -3.27 -12.04 -12.33
C ALA A 224 -3.58 -10.93 -13.34
N LEU A 225 -4.28 -9.87 -12.93
CA LEU A 225 -4.59 -8.72 -13.78
C LEU A 225 -3.32 -8.05 -14.29
N THR A 226 -2.38 -7.73 -13.39
CA THR A 226 -1.14 -7.05 -13.78
C THR A 226 -0.28 -7.93 -14.67
N GLY A 227 -0.17 -9.23 -14.38
CA GLY A 227 0.49 -10.20 -15.24
C GLY A 227 -0.14 -10.27 -16.64
N LEU A 228 -1.46 -10.22 -16.73
CA LEU A 228 -2.18 -10.18 -18.02
C LEU A 228 -1.89 -8.89 -18.80
N LEU A 229 -1.88 -7.73 -18.14
CA LEU A 229 -1.54 -6.44 -18.76
C LEU A 229 -0.11 -6.47 -19.31
N MET A 230 0.85 -6.93 -18.51
CA MET A 230 2.24 -7.12 -18.92
C MET A 230 2.35 -8.06 -20.13
N TYR A 231 1.67 -9.21 -20.08
CA TYR A 231 1.69 -10.17 -21.18
C TYR A 231 1.11 -9.60 -22.49
N LYS A 232 -0.01 -8.89 -22.40
CA LYS A 232 -0.65 -8.23 -23.55
C LYS A 232 0.23 -7.12 -24.14
N SER A 233 1.02 -6.43 -23.32
CA SER A 233 1.97 -5.41 -23.77
C SER A 233 3.26 -5.98 -24.40
N GLY A 234 3.36 -7.30 -24.52
CA GLY A 234 4.50 -7.97 -25.13
C GLY A 234 5.59 -8.43 -24.17
N VAL A 235 5.42 -8.25 -22.84
CA VAL A 235 6.38 -8.77 -21.86
C VAL A 235 6.38 -10.30 -21.91
N ARG A 236 7.56 -10.88 -21.96
CA ARG A 236 7.80 -12.33 -21.92
C ARG A 236 8.91 -12.59 -20.92
N MET A 237 8.79 -13.69 -20.19
CA MET A 237 9.75 -14.06 -19.14
C MET A 237 10.12 -15.52 -19.28
N LYS A 238 11.41 -15.82 -19.22
CA LYS A 238 11.91 -17.20 -19.15
C LYS A 238 11.87 -17.70 -17.70
N ILE A 239 11.92 -19.00 -17.49
CA ILE A 239 11.92 -19.60 -16.13
C ILE A 239 13.11 -19.10 -15.30
N GLU A 240 14.26 -18.93 -15.93
CA GLU A 240 15.50 -18.45 -15.29
C GLU A 240 15.37 -17.01 -14.77
N GLU A 241 14.49 -16.21 -15.36
CA GLU A 241 14.24 -14.81 -15.00
C GLU A 241 13.23 -14.67 -13.86
N THR A 242 12.63 -15.77 -13.40
CA THR A 242 11.62 -15.78 -12.34
C THR A 242 12.20 -15.76 -10.93
N GLU A 243 13.47 -15.38 -10.77
CA GLU A 243 14.10 -15.20 -9.47
C GLU A 243 13.32 -14.16 -8.62
N VAL A 244 13.13 -14.46 -7.34
CA VAL A 244 12.41 -13.57 -6.43
C VAL A 244 13.25 -12.37 -6.04
N LYS A 245 12.62 -11.20 -5.98
CA LYS A 245 13.26 -9.92 -5.69
C LYS A 245 12.69 -9.33 -4.40
N GLN A 246 13.29 -9.67 -3.25
CA GLN A 246 12.78 -9.23 -1.93
C GLN A 246 12.66 -7.70 -1.80
N ARG A 247 13.56 -6.96 -2.47
CA ARG A 247 13.60 -5.48 -2.51
C ARG A 247 13.29 -4.95 -3.90
N PHE A 248 12.27 -5.54 -4.55
CA PHE A 248 11.86 -5.12 -5.88
C PHE A 248 11.22 -3.72 -5.83
N ARG A 249 11.98 -2.70 -6.19
CA ARG A 249 11.47 -1.34 -6.19
C ARG A 249 10.42 -1.13 -7.29
N THR A 250 9.43 -0.31 -6.99
CA THR A 250 8.37 0.06 -7.94
C THR A 250 8.95 0.79 -9.16
N ASP A 251 9.95 1.63 -8.96
CA ASP A 251 10.64 2.42 -10.00
C ASP A 251 11.48 1.57 -10.95
N ASP A 252 11.82 0.32 -10.59
CA ASP A 252 12.61 -0.58 -11.45
C ASP A 252 11.79 -1.15 -12.60
N VAL A 253 10.45 -1.03 -12.55
CA VAL A 253 9.56 -1.61 -13.54
C VAL A 253 9.23 -0.60 -14.64
N GLU A 254 9.55 -0.96 -15.89
CA GLU A 254 9.08 -0.22 -17.04
C GLU A 254 7.63 -0.60 -17.35
N VAL A 255 6.76 0.39 -17.41
CA VAL A 255 5.32 0.21 -17.71
C VAL A 255 5.11 0.41 -19.20
N ARG A 256 4.65 -0.65 -19.87
CA ARG A 256 4.39 -0.70 -21.32
C ARG A 256 2.92 -0.95 -21.66
N TRP A 257 2.04 -1.02 -20.66
CA TRP A 257 0.62 -1.29 -20.77
C TRP A 257 -0.22 -0.08 -20.41
#